data_f2b04eb674776960b30e3032eefc8350
#
_entry.id   f2b04eb674776960b30e3032eefc8350
#
_cell.length_a   1.000
_cell.length_b   1.000
_cell.length_c   1.000
_cell.angle_alpha   90.00
_cell.angle_beta   90.00
_cell.angle_gamma   90.00
#
_symmetry.space_group_name_H-M   'P 1'
#
loop_
_entity.id
_entity.type
_entity.pdbx_description
1 polymer ?
#
loop_
_entity_poly.entity_id
_entity_poly.type
_entity_poly.pdbx_seq_one_letter_code
_entity_poly.pdbx_strand_id
1 'polypeptide(L)'
;MRLLSKAAQTAFTRRSGPNTTRGFWGWLNAVFNKVDHERIKAVGPDRAAAEWLLRCGAKVRFQGFDRFHHDYNGLPTGPLGRYKIQAIDATESCIMHQGFDHLDGLQYLEEIKFNKCMYIEDACLEKLSSVENLQDSLYALEVVSCGNVTDKGIIALHKLRNFYFMLGWYNPKEAGDVVSQ
;
A
#
# COMPACT_ATOMS: atom_id res chain seq x y z
N MET A 1 16.68 -5.06 -14.77
CA MET A 1 15.61 -4.67 -13.83
C MET A 1 14.74 -5.83 -13.32
N ARG A 2 14.64 -6.98 -13.99
CA ARG A 2 13.94 -8.19 -13.48
C ARG A 2 14.53 -8.80 -12.18
N LEU A 3 15.78 -8.50 -11.85
CA LEU A 3 16.49 -9.08 -10.71
C LEU A 3 16.16 -8.41 -9.36
N LEU A 4 15.74 -7.14 -9.35
CA LEU A 4 15.47 -6.40 -8.10
C LEU A 4 14.11 -6.75 -7.47
N SER A 5 13.08 -7.04 -8.26
CA SER A 5 11.76 -7.39 -7.73
C SER A 5 11.74 -8.80 -7.11
N LYS A 6 12.47 -9.76 -7.69
CA LYS A 6 12.61 -11.11 -7.11
C LYS A 6 13.51 -11.13 -5.87
N ALA A 7 14.53 -10.27 -5.81
CA ALA A 7 15.40 -10.18 -4.64
C ALA A 7 14.67 -9.65 -3.39
N ALA A 8 13.77 -8.69 -3.56
CA ALA A 8 12.95 -8.17 -2.47
C ALA A 8 11.99 -9.23 -1.89
N GLN A 9 11.43 -10.08 -2.74
CA GLN A 9 10.51 -11.16 -2.31
C GLN A 9 11.24 -12.36 -1.68
N THR A 10 12.46 -12.69 -2.13
CA THR A 10 13.21 -13.85 -1.64
C THR A 10 13.96 -13.57 -0.32
N ALA A 11 14.27 -12.31 -0.04
CA ALA A 11 14.97 -11.93 1.20
C ALA A 11 14.10 -11.99 2.45
N PHE A 12 12.78 -12.06 2.32
CA PHE A 12 11.84 -12.15 3.45
C PHE A 12 11.85 -13.52 4.14
N THR A 13 12.40 -14.56 3.53
CA THR A 13 12.38 -15.95 4.07
C THR A 13 13.67 -16.44 4.68
N ARG A 14 14.76 -15.66 4.72
CA ARG A 14 16.04 -16.06 5.30
C ARG A 14 16.26 -15.53 6.72
N ARG A 15 16.22 -16.44 7.67
CA ARG A 15 16.60 -16.28 9.08
C ARG A 15 18.08 -15.88 9.25
N SER A 16 18.29 -14.87 10.12
CA SER A 16 19.44 -14.62 11.00
C SER A 16 20.86 -14.62 10.43
N GLY A 17 21.36 -13.40 10.21
CA GLY A 17 22.77 -13.03 10.25
C GLY A 17 22.90 -11.62 10.86
N PRO A 18 24.07 -11.19 11.38
CA PRO A 18 24.17 -10.01 12.25
C PRO A 18 23.87 -8.70 11.54
N ASN A 19 23.17 -7.85 12.23
CA ASN A 19 22.84 -6.41 12.17
C ASN A 19 23.09 -5.56 10.89
N THR A 20 23.97 -5.88 9.99
CA THR A 20 24.30 -5.07 8.78
C THR A 20 23.27 -5.19 7.66
N THR A 21 22.65 -6.36 7.48
CA THR A 21 21.63 -6.57 6.45
C THR A 21 20.32 -5.87 6.80
N ARG A 22 19.96 -5.77 8.07
CA ARG A 22 18.74 -5.13 8.54
C ARG A 22 18.75 -3.62 8.27
N GLY A 23 19.90 -2.96 8.45
CA GLY A 23 20.08 -1.55 8.13
C GLY A 23 19.99 -1.25 6.63
N PHE A 24 20.55 -2.12 5.80
CA PHE A 24 20.50 -1.99 4.33
C PHE A 24 19.07 -2.08 3.80
N TRP A 25 18.29 -3.07 4.24
CA TRP A 25 16.89 -3.23 3.80
C TRP A 25 15.99 -2.10 4.29
N GLY A 26 16.19 -1.61 5.51
CA GLY A 26 15.48 -0.44 6.01
C GLY A 26 15.75 0.82 5.20
N TRP A 27 17.01 1.05 4.83
CA TRP A 27 17.41 2.15 3.95
C TRP A 27 16.78 2.01 2.55
N LEU A 28 16.85 0.81 1.95
CA LEU A 28 16.29 0.57 0.61
C LEU A 28 14.77 0.79 0.59
N ASN A 29 14.06 0.32 1.62
CA ASN A 29 12.63 0.56 1.74
C ASN A 29 12.31 2.07 1.88
N ALA A 30 13.11 2.82 2.63
CA ALA A 30 12.95 4.28 2.72
C ALA A 30 13.17 4.96 1.36
N VAL A 31 14.14 4.50 0.57
CA VAL A 31 14.37 5.00 -0.80
C VAL A 31 13.17 4.71 -1.71
N PHE A 32 12.57 3.51 -1.62
CA PHE A 32 11.38 3.17 -2.40
C PHE A 32 10.16 4.01 -2.04
N ASN A 33 10.06 4.44 -0.78
CA ASN A 33 8.96 5.27 -0.29
C ASN A 33 9.18 6.77 -0.48
N LYS A 34 10.34 7.19 -1.02
CA LYS A 34 10.60 8.61 -1.27
C LYS A 34 9.65 9.16 -2.35
N VAL A 35 9.02 10.29 -2.03
CA VAL A 35 8.15 11.00 -2.98
C VAL A 35 9.00 11.74 -4.02
N ASP A 36 8.64 11.59 -5.29
CA ASP A 36 9.26 12.26 -6.42
C ASP A 36 8.24 13.23 -7.05
N HIS A 37 8.27 14.48 -6.60
CA HIS A 37 7.34 15.51 -7.08
C HIS A 37 7.53 15.84 -8.56
N GLU A 38 8.76 15.75 -9.09
CA GLU A 38 9.02 15.96 -10.51
C GLU A 38 8.40 14.83 -11.34
N ARG A 39 8.46 13.60 -10.84
CA ARG A 39 7.80 12.47 -11.48
C ARG A 39 6.27 12.63 -11.46
N ILE A 40 5.71 13.07 -10.32
CA ILE A 40 4.26 13.34 -10.22
C ILE A 40 3.82 14.38 -11.25
N LYS A 41 4.57 15.48 -11.42
CA LYS A 41 4.28 16.50 -12.44
C LYS A 41 4.39 15.94 -13.86
N ALA A 42 5.38 15.10 -14.12
CA ALA A 42 5.65 14.58 -15.46
C ALA A 42 4.61 13.54 -15.93
N VAL A 43 4.14 12.65 -15.04
CA VAL A 43 3.29 11.50 -15.41
C VAL A 43 1.90 11.53 -14.77
N GLY A 44 1.64 12.49 -13.90
CA GLY A 44 0.41 12.62 -13.13
C GLY A 44 0.39 11.77 -11.86
N PRO A 45 -0.53 12.09 -10.91
CA PRO A 45 -0.57 11.46 -9.59
C PRO A 45 -0.84 9.95 -9.66
N ASP A 46 -1.81 9.51 -10.44
CA ASP A 46 -2.18 8.08 -10.55
C ASP A 46 -1.03 7.22 -11.06
N ARG A 47 -0.31 7.70 -12.09
CA ARG A 47 0.82 6.96 -12.65
C ARG A 47 2.00 6.92 -11.68
N ALA A 48 2.34 8.04 -11.05
CA ALA A 48 3.42 8.12 -10.08
C ALA A 48 3.13 7.26 -8.85
N ALA A 49 1.89 7.29 -8.35
CA ALA A 49 1.45 6.43 -7.25
C ALA A 49 1.50 4.94 -7.62
N ALA A 50 1.06 4.56 -8.84
CA ALA A 50 1.15 3.17 -9.29
C ALA A 50 2.61 2.68 -9.35
N GLU A 51 3.52 3.50 -9.86
CA GLU A 51 4.95 3.19 -9.91
C GLU A 51 5.55 3.02 -8.51
N TRP A 52 5.17 3.86 -7.54
CA TRP A 52 5.57 3.74 -6.14
C TRP A 52 5.01 2.46 -5.51
N LEU A 53 3.70 2.23 -5.60
CA LEU A 53 3.02 1.08 -5.02
C LEU A 53 3.62 -0.24 -5.50
N LEU A 54 3.85 -0.38 -6.81
CA LEU A 54 4.45 -1.58 -7.39
C LEU A 54 5.92 -1.77 -6.97
N ARG A 55 6.69 -0.70 -6.80
CA ARG A 55 8.05 -0.79 -6.23
C ARG A 55 8.04 -1.30 -4.79
N CYS A 56 7.04 -0.92 -4.02
CA CYS A 56 6.86 -1.37 -2.65
C CYS A 56 6.23 -2.77 -2.53
N GLY A 57 5.93 -3.45 -3.64
CA GLY A 57 5.35 -4.79 -3.68
C GLY A 57 3.82 -4.83 -3.58
N ALA A 58 3.16 -3.68 -3.60
CA ALA A 58 1.70 -3.59 -3.70
C ALA A 58 1.21 -3.84 -5.13
N LYS A 59 -0.10 -3.96 -5.29
CA LYS A 59 -0.79 -4.11 -6.56
C LYS A 59 -1.82 -3.00 -6.70
N VAL A 60 -2.10 -2.60 -7.93
CA VAL A 60 -3.09 -1.55 -8.22
C VAL A 60 -4.12 -2.05 -9.22
N ARG A 61 -5.37 -1.62 -9.05
CA ARG A 61 -6.43 -1.79 -10.03
C ARG A 61 -6.88 -0.41 -10.51
N PHE A 62 -6.90 -0.23 -11.82
CA PHE A 62 -7.40 1.00 -12.43
C PHE A 62 -8.89 0.89 -12.74
N GLN A 63 -9.57 2.02 -12.84
CA GLN A 63 -10.96 2.07 -13.28
C GLN A 63 -11.14 1.39 -14.64
N GLY A 64 -12.18 0.55 -14.74
CA GLY A 64 -12.48 -0.21 -15.97
C GLY A 64 -11.60 -1.45 -16.18
N PHE A 65 -10.76 -1.80 -15.20
CA PHE A 65 -10.00 -3.06 -15.22
C PHE A 65 -10.49 -3.98 -14.11
N ASP A 66 -10.69 -5.26 -14.44
CA ASP A 66 -11.11 -6.29 -13.49
C ASP A 66 -9.93 -6.88 -12.70
N ARG A 67 -8.71 -6.68 -13.19
CA ARG A 67 -7.50 -7.31 -12.64
C ARG A 67 -6.58 -6.30 -11.97
N PHE A 68 -5.92 -6.74 -10.89
CA PHE A 68 -4.83 -6.02 -10.29
C PHE A 68 -3.55 -6.13 -11.12
N HIS A 69 -2.90 -5.01 -11.35
CA HIS A 69 -1.56 -4.93 -11.93
C HIS A 69 -0.52 -5.11 -10.83
N HIS A 70 0.44 -5.99 -11.06
CA HIS A 70 1.54 -6.31 -10.12
C HIS A 70 2.92 -6.22 -10.77
N ASP A 71 2.97 -6.03 -12.10
CA ASP A 71 4.22 -5.87 -12.83
C ASP A 71 4.42 -4.39 -13.20
N TYR A 72 5.52 -3.82 -12.71
CA TYR A 72 5.92 -2.45 -13.01
C TYR A 72 6.04 -2.18 -14.52
N ASN A 73 6.58 -3.16 -15.27
CA ASN A 73 6.75 -3.03 -16.73
C ASN A 73 5.43 -3.25 -17.48
N GLY A 74 4.44 -3.86 -16.85
CA GLY A 74 3.11 -4.11 -17.40
C GLY A 74 2.10 -2.99 -17.13
N LEU A 75 2.53 -1.87 -16.52
CA LEU A 75 1.64 -0.73 -16.32
C LEU A 75 1.14 -0.17 -17.64
N PRO A 76 -0.18 0.08 -17.77
CA PRO A 76 -0.75 0.57 -19.02
C PRO A 76 -0.16 1.92 -19.41
N THR A 77 0.06 2.12 -20.71
CA THR A 77 0.59 3.35 -21.28
C THR A 77 -0.50 4.13 -22.00
N GLY A 78 -0.46 5.45 -21.96
CA GLY A 78 -1.46 6.30 -22.61
C GLY A 78 -1.30 7.77 -22.24
N PRO A 79 -2.21 8.62 -22.72
CA PRO A 79 -2.22 10.04 -22.38
C PRO A 79 -2.27 10.27 -20.87
N LEU A 80 -1.73 11.40 -20.43
CA LEU A 80 -1.74 11.83 -19.03
C LEU A 80 -3.17 11.80 -18.47
N GLY A 81 -3.35 11.23 -17.30
CA GLY A 81 -4.64 11.18 -16.59
C GLY A 81 -5.66 10.17 -17.12
N ARG A 82 -5.30 9.35 -18.12
CA ARG A 82 -6.21 8.34 -18.68
C ARG A 82 -6.54 7.22 -17.69
N TYR A 83 -5.55 6.77 -16.94
CA TYR A 83 -5.71 5.65 -16.01
C TYR A 83 -5.80 6.17 -14.59
N LYS A 84 -6.89 5.85 -13.91
CA LYS A 84 -7.21 6.27 -12.55
C LYS A 84 -7.16 5.08 -11.62
N ILE A 85 -6.39 5.16 -10.54
CA ILE A 85 -6.33 4.10 -9.53
C ILE A 85 -7.68 4.07 -8.81
N GLN A 86 -8.30 2.88 -8.78
CA GLN A 86 -9.54 2.60 -8.07
C GLN A 86 -9.31 1.80 -6.81
N ALA A 87 -8.38 0.82 -6.84
CA ALA A 87 -8.10 -0.03 -5.69
C ALA A 87 -6.60 -0.31 -5.51
N ILE A 88 -6.18 -0.47 -4.26
CA ILE A 88 -4.82 -0.82 -3.85
C ILE A 88 -4.87 -2.08 -3.00
N ASP A 89 -4.15 -3.14 -3.41
CA ASP A 89 -3.85 -4.30 -2.59
C ASP A 89 -2.39 -4.24 -2.15
N ALA A 90 -2.17 -3.86 -0.90
CA ALA A 90 -0.86 -3.71 -0.28
C ALA A 90 -0.48 -4.91 0.61
N THR A 91 -1.00 -6.10 0.30
CA THR A 91 -0.66 -7.32 1.05
C THR A 91 0.85 -7.58 1.02
N GLU A 92 1.44 -7.72 2.22
CA GLU A 92 2.88 -8.01 2.41
C GLU A 92 3.82 -6.97 1.76
N SER A 93 3.36 -5.73 1.62
CA SER A 93 4.13 -4.64 1.02
C SER A 93 5.07 -3.94 2.01
N CYS A 94 6.08 -3.24 1.47
CA CYS A 94 6.98 -2.42 2.27
C CYS A 94 6.62 -0.91 2.25
N ILE A 95 5.34 -0.61 2.09
CA ILE A 95 4.83 0.78 2.15
C ILE A 95 5.08 1.36 3.53
N MET A 96 5.59 2.60 3.57
CA MET A 96 5.90 3.35 4.79
C MET A 96 5.21 4.71 4.75
N HIS A 97 5.06 5.34 5.92
CA HIS A 97 4.43 6.64 6.10
C HIS A 97 4.91 7.71 5.10
N GLN A 98 6.22 7.77 4.80
CA GLN A 98 6.79 8.77 3.89
C GLN A 98 6.24 8.68 2.46
N GLY A 99 5.74 7.51 2.05
CA GLY A 99 5.20 7.32 0.71
C GLY A 99 3.75 7.79 0.54
N PHE A 100 3.03 8.07 1.64
CA PHE A 100 1.60 8.40 1.58
C PHE A 100 1.30 9.72 0.86
N ASP A 101 2.28 10.62 0.70
CA ASP A 101 2.11 11.82 -0.13
C ASP A 101 1.88 11.50 -1.62
N HIS A 102 2.20 10.28 -2.08
CA HIS A 102 1.79 9.82 -3.40
C HIS A 102 0.28 9.62 -3.56
N LEU A 103 -0.47 9.56 -2.46
CA LEU A 103 -1.92 9.43 -2.49
C LEU A 103 -2.63 10.77 -2.76
N ASP A 104 -1.91 11.90 -2.62
CA ASP A 104 -2.42 13.20 -2.97
C ASP A 104 -2.77 13.26 -4.46
N GLY A 105 -3.99 13.69 -4.77
CA GLY A 105 -4.48 13.78 -6.15
C GLY A 105 -5.09 12.50 -6.72
N LEU A 106 -5.17 11.39 -5.97
CA LEU A 106 -5.90 10.19 -6.36
C LEU A 106 -7.41 10.39 -6.11
N GLN A 107 -8.12 10.90 -7.11
CA GLN A 107 -9.52 11.30 -6.97
C GLN A 107 -10.53 10.13 -7.01
N TYR A 108 -10.10 8.96 -7.47
CA TYR A 108 -10.97 7.82 -7.74
C TYR A 108 -10.57 6.59 -6.93
N LEU A 109 -9.73 6.76 -5.91
CA LEU A 109 -9.33 5.68 -5.03
C LEU A 109 -10.46 5.35 -4.07
N GLU A 110 -11.00 4.15 -4.20
CA GLU A 110 -12.20 3.66 -3.51
C GLU A 110 -11.87 2.60 -2.45
N GLU A 111 -10.88 1.77 -2.73
CA GLU A 111 -10.56 0.60 -1.90
C GLU A 111 -9.06 0.54 -1.58
N ILE A 112 -8.71 0.32 -0.31
CA ILE A 112 -7.33 0.03 0.12
C ILE A 112 -7.33 -1.18 1.04
N LYS A 113 -6.41 -2.11 0.78
CA LYS A 113 -6.16 -3.27 1.62
C LYS A 113 -4.72 -3.26 2.12
N PHE A 114 -4.54 -3.20 3.45
CA PHE A 114 -3.29 -3.47 4.13
C PHE A 114 -3.40 -4.82 4.84
N ASN A 115 -2.63 -5.81 4.41
CA ASN A 115 -2.62 -7.12 5.04
C ASN A 115 -1.17 -7.55 5.28
N LYS A 116 -0.83 -7.87 6.54
CA LYS A 116 0.53 -8.25 6.95
C LYS A 116 1.60 -7.22 6.60
N CYS A 117 1.27 -5.94 6.71
CA CYS A 117 2.17 -4.83 6.41
C CYS A 117 2.88 -4.39 7.70
N MET A 118 4.15 -4.73 7.82
CA MET A 118 4.93 -4.48 9.05
C MET A 118 5.30 -3.00 9.26
N TYR A 119 5.23 -2.16 8.21
CA TYR A 119 5.58 -0.74 8.28
C TYR A 119 4.36 0.18 8.35
N ILE A 120 3.15 -0.39 8.30
CA ILE A 120 1.92 0.37 8.51
C ILE A 120 1.73 0.56 10.02
N GLU A 121 1.62 1.82 10.42
CA GLU A 121 1.50 2.30 11.79
C GLU A 121 0.42 3.38 11.89
N ASP A 122 0.09 3.84 13.09
CA ASP A 122 -0.95 4.84 13.34
C ASP A 122 -0.77 6.10 12.50
N ALA A 123 0.48 6.60 12.36
CA ALA A 123 0.79 7.76 11.54
C ALA A 123 0.42 7.58 10.05
N CYS A 124 0.44 6.34 9.53
CA CYS A 124 -0.02 6.04 8.17
C CYS A 124 -1.52 6.27 8.03
N LEU A 125 -2.31 5.83 9.00
CA LEU A 125 -3.76 5.99 9.01
C LEU A 125 -4.18 7.45 9.26
N GLU A 126 -3.45 8.16 10.13
CA GLU A 126 -3.62 9.61 10.33
C GLU A 126 -3.38 10.38 9.02
N LYS A 127 -2.29 10.06 8.32
CA LYS A 127 -1.98 10.69 7.03
C LYS A 127 -3.04 10.36 5.99
N LEU A 128 -3.45 9.09 5.87
CA LEU A 128 -4.49 8.63 4.95
C LEU A 128 -5.79 9.43 5.15
N SER A 129 -6.23 9.57 6.40
CA SER A 129 -7.46 10.29 6.75
C SER A 129 -7.39 11.80 6.52
N SER A 130 -6.17 12.36 6.42
CA SER A 130 -5.94 13.79 6.18
C SER A 130 -5.91 14.17 4.70
N VAL A 131 -5.84 13.21 3.78
CA VAL A 131 -5.87 13.44 2.33
C VAL A 131 -7.30 13.81 1.92
N GLU A 132 -7.52 15.05 1.51
CA GLU A 132 -8.86 15.60 1.26
C GLU A 132 -9.69 14.78 0.26
N ASN A 133 -9.10 14.42 -0.88
CA ASN A 133 -9.82 13.65 -1.89
C ASN A 133 -10.22 12.24 -1.41
N LEU A 134 -9.49 11.65 -0.48
CA LEU A 134 -9.82 10.31 0.04
C LEU A 134 -10.95 10.36 1.06
N GLN A 135 -11.21 11.51 1.68
CA GLN A 135 -12.31 11.63 2.64
C GLN A 135 -13.69 11.38 2.01
N ASP A 136 -13.82 11.65 0.71
CA ASP A 136 -15.06 11.46 -0.02
C ASP A 136 -15.04 10.23 -0.95
N SER A 137 -13.87 9.84 -1.48
CA SER A 137 -13.75 8.75 -2.45
C SER A 137 -13.51 7.38 -1.82
N LEU A 138 -12.77 7.31 -0.70
CA LEU A 138 -12.43 6.05 -0.07
C LEU A 138 -13.62 5.51 0.72
N TYR A 139 -14.18 4.38 0.28
CA TYR A 139 -15.29 3.74 0.97
C TYR A 139 -14.93 2.41 1.64
N ALA A 140 -13.83 1.75 1.23
CA ALA A 140 -13.41 0.49 1.85
C ALA A 140 -11.93 0.51 2.25
N LEU A 141 -11.67 0.24 3.53
CA LEU A 141 -10.31 0.06 4.05
C LEU A 141 -10.27 -1.24 4.85
N GLU A 142 -9.38 -2.13 4.45
CA GLU A 142 -9.08 -3.36 5.15
C GLU A 142 -7.70 -3.24 5.82
N VAL A 143 -7.62 -3.45 7.13
CA VAL A 143 -6.37 -3.49 7.90
C VAL A 143 -6.32 -4.80 8.66
N VAL A 144 -5.49 -5.74 8.19
CA VAL A 144 -5.40 -7.10 8.73
C VAL A 144 -3.95 -7.43 9.06
N SER A 145 -3.71 -7.94 10.26
CA SER A 145 -2.37 -8.39 10.70
C SER A 145 -1.27 -7.32 10.57
N CYS A 146 -1.61 -6.05 10.73
CA CYS A 146 -0.68 -4.93 10.76
C CYS A 146 -0.37 -4.58 12.23
N GLY A 147 0.63 -5.24 12.81
CA GLY A 147 0.88 -5.25 14.25
C GLY A 147 1.32 -3.92 14.88
N ASN A 148 1.61 -2.88 14.07
CA ASN A 148 1.98 -1.55 14.56
C ASN A 148 0.81 -0.55 14.53
N VAL A 149 -0.38 -1.00 14.12
CA VAL A 149 -1.61 -0.21 14.17
C VAL A 149 -2.29 -0.42 15.52
N THR A 150 -2.63 0.67 16.18
CA THR A 150 -3.34 0.68 17.47
C THR A 150 -4.70 1.37 17.33
N ASP A 151 -5.45 1.43 18.42
CA ASP A 151 -6.71 2.15 18.50
C ASP A 151 -6.60 3.63 18.08
N LYS A 152 -5.43 4.25 18.28
CA LYS A 152 -5.16 5.64 17.87
C LYS A 152 -5.27 5.82 16.36
N GLY A 153 -4.65 4.91 15.61
CA GLY A 153 -4.72 4.93 14.15
C GLY A 153 -6.16 4.70 13.66
N ILE A 154 -6.91 3.80 14.31
CA ILE A 154 -8.32 3.56 13.98
C ILE A 154 -9.17 4.79 14.26
N ILE A 155 -8.99 5.45 15.42
CA ILE A 155 -9.71 6.68 15.77
C ILE A 155 -9.44 7.78 14.73
N ALA A 156 -8.21 7.88 14.21
CA ALA A 156 -7.87 8.88 13.20
C ALA A 156 -8.70 8.78 11.91
N LEU A 157 -9.24 7.59 11.61
CA LEU A 157 -10.06 7.35 10.41
C LEU A 157 -11.45 8.01 10.46
N HIS A 158 -11.86 8.62 11.59
CA HIS A 158 -13.15 9.32 11.73
C HIS A 158 -13.36 10.46 10.72
N LYS A 159 -12.30 10.95 10.08
CA LYS A 159 -12.37 11.99 9.04
C LYS A 159 -12.90 11.47 7.70
N LEU A 160 -12.85 10.16 7.48
CA LEU A 160 -13.41 9.52 6.29
C LEU A 160 -14.94 9.44 6.42
N ARG A 161 -15.69 9.98 5.45
CA ARG A 161 -17.13 10.23 5.61
C ARG A 161 -18.02 9.05 5.26
N ASN A 162 -17.72 8.35 4.17
CA ASN A 162 -18.56 7.26 3.61
C ASN A 162 -17.79 5.95 3.63
N PHE A 163 -17.51 5.44 4.82
CA PHE A 163 -16.43 4.49 4.98
C PHE A 163 -16.88 3.20 5.66
N TYR A 164 -16.58 2.07 5.03
CA TYR A 164 -16.67 0.74 5.61
C TYR A 164 -15.29 0.28 6.03
N PHE A 165 -15.10 0.03 7.32
CA PHE A 165 -13.83 -0.41 7.87
C PHE A 165 -13.89 -1.89 8.24
N MET A 166 -12.92 -2.66 7.79
CA MET A 166 -12.74 -4.05 8.17
C MET A 166 -11.41 -4.21 8.91
N LEU A 167 -11.49 -4.43 10.22
CA LEU A 167 -10.34 -4.78 11.04
C LEU A 167 -10.27 -6.30 11.18
N GLY A 168 -9.15 -6.90 10.82
CA GLY A 168 -8.88 -8.31 10.99
C GLY A 168 -7.59 -8.54 11.79
N TRP A 169 -7.68 -9.27 12.90
CA TRP A 169 -6.54 -9.83 13.60
C TRP A 169 -6.34 -11.26 13.10
N TYR A 170 -5.23 -11.55 12.45
CA TYR A 170 -4.89 -12.93 12.12
C TYR A 170 -4.38 -13.61 13.39
N ASN A 171 -5.21 -14.47 13.99
CA ASN A 171 -4.79 -15.40 15.02
C ASN A 171 -4.47 -16.74 14.34
N PRO A 172 -3.18 -17.15 14.23
CA PRO A 172 -2.81 -18.41 13.58
C PRO A 172 -3.35 -19.65 14.32
N LYS A 173 -3.87 -19.51 15.54
CA LYS A 173 -4.45 -20.61 16.31
C LYS A 173 -5.93 -20.87 16.00
N GLU A 174 -6.63 -19.90 15.37
CA GLU A 174 -8.06 -20.05 15.02
C GLU A 174 -8.29 -20.47 13.55
N ALA A 175 -7.23 -20.47 12.73
CA ALA A 175 -7.33 -20.91 11.32
C ALA A 175 -7.45 -22.44 11.14
N GLY A 176 -7.40 -23.22 12.23
CA GLY A 176 -7.51 -24.69 12.22
C GLY A 176 -8.93 -25.26 12.25
N ASP A 177 -9.97 -24.44 12.59
CA ASP A 177 -11.28 -24.97 12.90
C ASP A 177 -12.39 -24.65 11.89
N VAL A 178 -12.08 -24.13 10.71
CA VAL A 178 -13.08 -23.79 9.69
C VAL A 178 -13.11 -24.80 8.52
N VAL A 179 -12.61 -26.00 8.69
CA VAL A 179 -12.75 -27.08 7.72
C VAL A 179 -13.39 -28.30 8.40
N SER A 180 -14.66 -28.19 8.74
CA SER A 180 -15.62 -29.33 8.82
C SER A 180 -16.95 -28.88 9.45
N GLN A 181 -17.85 -28.39 8.66
CA GLN A 181 -19.30 -28.68 8.79
C GLN A 181 -19.99 -28.44 7.45
#